data_8964c48c1a4835718b7d20e0ad249fa6
#
_entry.id   8964c48c1a4835718b7d20e0ad249fa6
#
_cell.length_a   1.000
_cell.length_b   1.000
_cell.length_c   1.000
_cell.angle_alpha   90.00
_cell.angle_beta   90.00
_cell.angle_gamma   90.00
#
_symmetry.space_group_name_H-M   'P 1'
#
loop_
_entity.id
_entity.type
_entity.pdbx_description
1 polymer ?
#
loop_
_entity_poly.entity_id
_entity_poly.type
_entity_poly.pdbx_seq_one_letter_code
_entity_poly.pdbx_strand_id
1 'polypeptide(L)'
;PIKFSQLGVYTQVQKDLFDGVVKLTGSMRYDKSQYFDGQFTPRIGGLIFLSPTQNLRFSYQTGFQNPSSQDQYIGLDVGQAVLMGSSPDSVDRFRMTFTGSNFNQYTITGPMVMSNSLLANEFLAGSFVPGNLNPVEPQHVMSREFGYRFNGKKVSLDVSAYWSDFSNFIAAKNVIVPMYGSLANGSALAALAAGDFKVFSVDNNTNEKVSTMGVTVGLETKVIDKFDFGATFSYNEMDRSNIDPNFDTGFNTPKVRT
;
A
#
# COMPACT_ATOMS: atom_id res chain seq x y z
N PRO A 1 -12.65 17.78 14.80
CA PRO A 1 -11.29 17.30 14.55
C PRO A 1 -11.21 15.82 14.85
N ILE A 2 -10.64 15.05 13.91
CA ILE A 2 -10.39 13.61 14.07
C ILE A 2 -9.18 13.48 15.00
N LYS A 3 -9.32 12.69 16.07
CA LYS A 3 -8.24 12.45 17.03
C LYS A 3 -7.76 11.00 16.85
N PHE A 4 -6.46 10.82 16.76
CA PHE A 4 -5.83 9.50 16.72
C PHE A 4 -5.01 9.29 17.99
N SER A 5 -5.07 8.09 18.54
CA SER A 5 -4.15 7.63 19.56
C SER A 5 -3.55 6.30 19.15
N GLN A 6 -2.25 6.16 19.32
CA GLN A 6 -1.51 4.94 19.07
C GLN A 6 -0.51 4.72 20.21
N LEU A 7 -0.46 3.50 20.72
CA LEU A 7 0.54 3.05 21.69
C LEU A 7 1.46 2.05 20.98
N GLY A 8 2.79 2.24 21.16
CA GLY A 8 3.78 1.30 20.65
C GLY A 8 4.81 0.95 21.72
N VAL A 9 5.17 -0.32 21.79
CA VAL A 9 6.23 -0.84 22.64
C VAL A 9 7.19 -1.65 21.80
N TYR A 10 8.49 -1.48 21.99
CA TYR A 10 9.48 -2.26 21.26
C TYR A 10 10.61 -2.75 22.17
N THR A 11 11.24 -3.82 21.77
CA THR A 11 12.49 -4.33 22.35
C THR A 11 13.47 -4.67 21.24
N GLN A 12 14.74 -4.50 21.53
CA GLN A 12 15.83 -4.84 20.61
C GLN A 12 16.98 -5.49 21.39
N VAL A 13 17.54 -6.52 20.79
CA VAL A 13 18.74 -7.22 21.28
C VAL A 13 19.76 -7.26 20.16
N GLN A 14 20.99 -6.95 20.50
CA GLN A 14 22.14 -7.09 19.61
C GLN A 14 23.17 -8.00 20.28
N LYS A 15 23.79 -8.87 19.47
CA LYS A 15 24.84 -9.78 19.93
C LYS A 15 25.95 -9.89 18.90
N ASP A 16 27.17 -9.76 19.39
CA ASP A 16 28.39 -10.03 18.63
C ASP A 16 28.79 -11.50 18.89
N LEU A 17 29.13 -12.21 17.82
CA LEU A 17 29.52 -13.62 17.82
C LEU A 17 30.86 -13.75 17.08
N PHE A 18 31.61 -14.80 17.43
CA PHE A 18 32.89 -15.13 16.79
C PHE A 18 33.87 -13.95 16.81
N ASP A 19 34.11 -13.38 17.99
CA ASP A 19 34.99 -12.22 18.21
C ASP A 19 34.65 -11.00 17.33
N GLY A 20 33.33 -10.78 17.10
CA GLY A 20 32.83 -9.65 16.33
C GLY A 20 32.77 -9.87 14.81
N VAL A 21 33.12 -11.06 14.33
CA VAL A 21 32.99 -11.40 12.89
C VAL A 21 31.53 -11.39 12.46
N VAL A 22 30.62 -11.77 13.35
CA VAL A 22 29.17 -11.75 13.07
C VAL A 22 28.48 -10.88 14.11
N LYS A 23 27.68 -9.91 13.63
CA LYS A 23 26.79 -9.10 14.47
C LYS A 23 25.36 -9.39 14.10
N LEU A 24 24.58 -9.83 15.08
CA LEU A 24 23.15 -10.10 14.93
C LEU A 24 22.34 -9.06 15.71
N THR A 25 21.25 -8.61 15.09
CA THR A 25 20.27 -7.74 15.74
C THR A 25 18.88 -8.34 15.55
N GLY A 26 18.18 -8.54 16.65
CA GLY A 26 16.77 -8.92 16.65
C GLY A 26 15.96 -7.83 17.32
N SER A 27 14.83 -7.47 16.77
CA SER A 27 13.90 -6.55 17.41
C SER A 27 12.47 -6.99 17.17
N MET A 28 11.60 -6.53 18.05
CA MET A 28 10.19 -6.84 18.07
C MET A 28 9.42 -5.62 18.54
N ARG A 29 8.40 -5.25 17.80
CA ARG A 29 7.56 -4.11 18.13
C ARG A 29 6.10 -4.53 18.11
N TYR A 30 5.34 -4.03 19.06
CA TYR A 30 3.88 -4.12 19.11
C TYR A 30 3.29 -2.73 19.09
N ASP A 31 2.33 -2.49 18.19
CA ASP A 31 1.61 -1.23 18.06
C ASP A 31 0.11 -1.50 18.15
N LYS A 32 -0.60 -0.71 18.95
CA LYS A 32 -2.06 -0.71 19.02
C LYS A 32 -2.58 0.68 18.70
N SER A 33 -3.36 0.77 17.63
CA SER A 33 -4.12 1.96 17.27
C SER A 33 -5.50 1.93 17.92
N GLN A 34 -6.13 3.09 18.06
CA GLN A 34 -7.48 3.22 18.56
C GLN A 34 -8.50 2.49 17.66
N TYR A 35 -8.28 2.50 16.34
CA TYR A 35 -9.26 2.03 15.36
C TYR A 35 -8.92 0.68 14.73
N PHE A 36 -7.69 0.22 14.87
CA PHE A 36 -7.23 -1.02 14.24
C PHE A 36 -6.67 -1.99 15.28
N ASP A 37 -6.70 -3.25 14.95
CA ASP A 37 -6.14 -4.30 15.80
C ASP A 37 -4.64 -4.14 16.02
N GLY A 38 -4.15 -4.73 17.11
CA GLY A 38 -2.74 -4.66 17.47
C GLY A 38 -1.86 -5.35 16.43
N GLN A 39 -0.79 -4.65 16.04
CA GLN A 39 0.15 -5.09 15.01
C GLN A 39 1.48 -5.50 15.63
N PHE A 40 2.01 -6.63 15.18
CA PHE A 40 3.24 -7.20 15.66
C PHE A 40 4.27 -7.25 14.54
N THR A 41 5.42 -6.58 14.73
CA THR A 41 6.43 -6.42 13.68
C THR A 41 7.80 -6.89 14.15
N PRO A 42 8.14 -8.17 13.92
CA PRO A 42 9.48 -8.70 14.13
C PRO A 42 10.45 -8.25 13.05
N ARG A 43 11.71 -8.08 13.45
CA ARG A 43 12.83 -7.80 12.58
C ARG A 43 14.06 -8.56 13.04
N ILE A 44 14.80 -9.14 12.09
CA ILE A 44 16.12 -9.71 12.31
C ILE A 44 17.07 -9.18 11.23
N GLY A 45 18.28 -8.86 11.62
CA GLY A 45 19.33 -8.44 10.69
C GLY A 45 20.69 -8.88 11.17
N GLY A 46 21.62 -8.92 10.24
CA GLY A 46 22.98 -9.30 10.58
C GLY A 46 24.00 -8.71 9.64
N LEU A 47 25.21 -8.60 10.18
CA LEU A 47 26.43 -8.25 9.47
C LEU A 47 27.43 -9.38 9.65
N ILE A 48 28.10 -9.77 8.56
CA ILE A 48 29.18 -10.72 8.54
C ILE A 48 30.41 -10.01 7.99
N PHE A 49 31.41 -9.79 8.81
CA PHE A 49 32.66 -9.16 8.41
C PHE A 49 33.58 -10.21 7.79
N LEU A 50 33.78 -10.12 6.47
CA LEU A 50 34.70 -10.98 5.73
C LEU A 50 36.15 -10.51 5.90
N SER A 51 36.34 -9.21 6.13
CA SER A 51 37.59 -8.53 6.42
C SER A 51 37.31 -7.17 7.07
N PRO A 52 38.34 -6.44 7.54
CA PRO A 52 38.15 -5.08 8.04
C PRO A 52 37.53 -4.09 7.02
N THR A 53 37.59 -4.43 5.75
CA THR A 53 37.08 -3.57 4.63
C THR A 53 35.88 -4.16 3.93
N GLN A 54 35.41 -5.36 4.30
CA GLN A 54 34.35 -6.06 3.58
C GLN A 54 33.34 -6.64 4.54
N ASN A 55 32.05 -6.45 4.24
CA ASN A 55 31.00 -7.10 4.98
C ASN A 55 29.82 -7.49 4.07
N LEU A 56 29.15 -8.54 4.49
CA LEU A 56 27.82 -8.91 4.01
C LEU A 56 26.79 -8.43 5.03
N ARG A 57 25.64 -8.00 4.55
CA ARG A 57 24.50 -7.68 5.38
C ARG A 57 23.27 -8.43 4.90
N PHE A 58 22.42 -8.80 5.85
CA PHE A 58 21.11 -9.31 5.54
C PHE A 58 20.09 -8.73 6.52
N SER A 59 18.87 -8.56 6.07
CA SER A 59 17.76 -8.25 6.95
C SER A 59 16.49 -8.96 6.49
N TYR A 60 15.70 -9.35 7.48
CA TYR A 60 14.31 -9.76 7.33
C TYR A 60 13.48 -8.92 8.27
N GLN A 61 12.46 -8.26 7.75
CA GLN A 61 11.60 -7.40 8.56
C GLN A 61 10.16 -7.48 8.08
N THR A 62 9.26 -7.40 9.05
CA THR A 62 7.86 -7.14 8.76
C THR A 62 7.52 -5.71 9.16
N GLY A 63 6.49 -5.17 8.56
CA GLY A 63 5.96 -3.86 8.86
C GLY A 63 4.47 -3.81 8.54
N PHE A 64 3.82 -2.77 9.01
CA PHE A 64 2.44 -2.46 8.66
C PHE A 64 2.29 -0.96 8.43
N GLN A 65 1.23 -0.60 7.71
CA GLN A 65 0.82 0.79 7.53
C GLN A 65 -0.68 0.87 7.79
N ASN A 66 -1.07 1.66 8.77
CA ASN A 66 -2.47 2.00 8.95
C ASN A 66 -2.96 2.84 7.77
N PRO A 67 -4.23 2.68 7.35
CA PRO A 67 -4.83 3.55 6.35
C PRO A 67 -4.64 5.02 6.72
N SER A 68 -4.31 5.85 5.74
CA SER A 68 -4.20 7.30 5.96
C SER A 68 -5.55 7.90 6.34
N SER A 69 -5.55 9.15 6.81
CA SER A 69 -6.82 9.85 7.08
C SER A 69 -7.65 10.04 5.81
N GLN A 70 -7.00 10.08 4.64
CA GLN A 70 -7.68 10.14 3.35
C GLN A 70 -8.36 8.83 3.05
N ASP A 71 -7.65 7.70 3.13
CA ASP A 71 -8.20 6.35 2.89
C ASP A 71 -9.38 6.04 3.82
N GLN A 72 -9.38 6.64 5.00
CA GLN A 72 -10.42 6.44 6.00
C GLN A 72 -11.65 7.35 5.82
N TYR A 73 -11.45 8.63 5.43
CA TYR A 73 -12.46 9.68 5.64
C TYR A 73 -12.73 10.58 4.44
N ILE A 74 -12.09 10.40 3.29
CA ILE A 74 -12.38 11.23 2.12
C ILE A 74 -13.84 11.10 1.71
N GLY A 75 -14.46 12.22 1.36
CA GLY A 75 -15.80 12.27 0.79
C GLY A 75 -15.84 13.44 -0.19
N LEU A 76 -15.49 13.23 -1.46
CA LEU A 76 -15.31 14.29 -2.44
C LEU A 76 -15.82 13.86 -3.81
N ASP A 77 -16.76 14.64 -4.37
CA ASP A 77 -17.14 14.52 -5.78
C ASP A 77 -16.15 15.30 -6.65
N VAL A 78 -15.43 14.60 -7.51
CA VAL A 78 -14.49 15.18 -8.48
C VAL A 78 -15.08 15.23 -9.90
N GLY A 79 -16.39 15.04 -10.03
CA GLY A 79 -17.14 15.08 -11.29
C GLY A 79 -17.13 13.75 -12.03
N GLN A 80 -15.99 13.16 -12.29
CA GLN A 80 -15.86 11.85 -12.96
C GLN A 80 -16.14 10.69 -12.01
N ALA A 81 -15.81 10.84 -10.74
CA ALA A 81 -16.06 9.87 -9.70
C ALA A 81 -16.28 10.56 -8.34
N VAL A 82 -16.84 9.84 -7.40
CA VAL A 82 -16.90 10.22 -5.99
C VAL A 82 -15.84 9.45 -5.24
N LEU A 83 -14.87 10.16 -4.66
CA LEU A 83 -13.85 9.57 -3.80
C LEU A 83 -14.46 9.31 -2.43
N MET A 84 -14.35 8.09 -1.94
CA MET A 84 -14.93 7.70 -0.65
C MET A 84 -13.95 6.87 0.17
N GLY A 85 -13.59 7.37 1.36
CA GLY A 85 -12.88 6.60 2.37
C GLY A 85 -13.81 5.60 3.04
N SER A 86 -13.29 4.44 3.40
CA SER A 86 -14.10 3.29 3.81
C SER A 86 -13.90 2.85 5.26
N SER A 87 -13.47 3.74 6.18
CA SER A 87 -13.54 3.39 7.61
C SER A 87 -15.00 3.22 8.04
N PRO A 88 -15.32 2.31 9.00
CA PRO A 88 -16.70 2.05 9.42
C PRO A 88 -17.45 3.33 9.79
N ASP A 89 -16.83 4.19 10.58
CA ASP A 89 -17.40 5.48 11.01
C ASP A 89 -17.63 6.45 9.83
N SER A 90 -16.74 6.45 8.82
CA SER A 90 -16.93 7.25 7.60
C SER A 90 -18.09 6.72 6.76
N VAL A 91 -18.14 5.40 6.57
CA VAL A 91 -19.23 4.74 5.83
C VAL A 91 -20.59 5.09 6.44
N ASP A 92 -20.72 5.01 7.76
CA ASP A 92 -21.98 5.30 8.44
C ASP A 92 -22.44 6.76 8.28
N ARG A 93 -21.48 7.69 8.19
CA ARG A 93 -21.77 9.14 8.06
C ARG A 93 -21.86 9.64 6.63
N PHE A 94 -21.30 8.90 5.68
CA PHE A 94 -21.26 9.35 4.29
C PHE A 94 -22.67 9.50 3.71
N ARG A 95 -22.95 10.68 3.18
CA ARG A 95 -24.20 11.01 2.46
C ARG A 95 -23.91 12.02 1.37
N MET A 96 -24.36 11.74 0.16
CA MET A 96 -24.21 12.67 -0.96
C MET A 96 -25.46 12.59 -1.85
N THR A 97 -26.00 13.74 -2.27
CA THR A 97 -27.24 13.82 -3.03
C THR A 97 -26.96 14.19 -4.48
N PHE A 98 -27.59 13.46 -5.38
CA PHE A 98 -27.45 13.64 -6.82
C PHE A 98 -28.82 13.79 -7.49
N THR A 99 -28.86 14.51 -8.61
CA THR A 99 -30.08 14.64 -9.40
C THR A 99 -30.10 13.58 -10.50
N GLY A 100 -31.17 12.79 -10.53
CA GLY A 100 -31.36 11.78 -11.57
C GLY A 100 -31.87 12.35 -12.89
N SER A 101 -31.98 11.51 -13.91
CA SER A 101 -32.49 11.86 -15.25
C SER A 101 -33.93 12.36 -15.24
N ASN A 102 -34.72 11.95 -14.24
CA ASN A 102 -36.11 12.36 -14.00
C ASN A 102 -36.23 13.65 -13.15
N PHE A 103 -35.12 14.38 -12.92
CA PHE A 103 -35.01 15.57 -12.07
C PHE A 103 -35.28 15.35 -10.57
N ASN A 104 -35.48 14.12 -10.14
CA ASN A 104 -35.58 13.80 -8.72
C ASN A 104 -34.20 13.78 -8.06
N GLN A 105 -34.18 14.12 -6.78
CA GLN A 105 -32.95 14.03 -5.98
C GLN A 105 -32.89 12.68 -5.25
N TYR A 106 -31.73 12.05 -5.33
CA TYR A 106 -31.45 10.78 -4.71
C TYR A 106 -30.21 10.90 -3.82
N THR A 107 -30.33 10.42 -2.58
CA THR A 107 -29.20 10.42 -1.65
C THR A 107 -28.55 9.05 -1.63
N ILE A 108 -27.30 8.99 -2.06
CA ILE A 108 -26.46 7.80 -1.91
C ILE A 108 -25.80 7.88 -0.53
N THR A 109 -25.89 6.79 0.22
CA THR A 109 -25.29 6.65 1.55
C THR A 109 -24.10 5.70 1.49
N GLY A 110 -23.18 5.79 2.47
CA GLY A 110 -22.04 4.87 2.53
C GLY A 110 -22.45 3.40 2.59
N PRO A 111 -23.42 2.97 3.41
CA PRO A 111 -23.93 1.60 3.36
C PRO A 111 -24.44 1.17 1.98
N MET A 112 -25.06 2.07 1.20
CA MET A 112 -25.45 1.74 -0.18
C MET A 112 -24.22 1.53 -1.07
N VAL A 113 -23.19 2.35 -0.94
CA VAL A 113 -21.93 2.16 -1.70
C VAL A 113 -21.32 0.81 -1.38
N MET A 114 -21.26 0.43 -0.10
CA MET A 114 -20.63 -0.82 0.34
C MET A 114 -21.40 -2.07 -0.08
N SER A 115 -22.74 -2.04 -0.11
CA SER A 115 -23.58 -3.24 -0.31
C SER A 115 -24.37 -3.26 -1.61
N ASN A 116 -24.50 -2.14 -2.31
CA ASN A 116 -25.35 -1.99 -3.49
C ASN A 116 -24.56 -1.41 -4.68
N SER A 117 -23.35 -1.96 -4.91
CA SER A 117 -22.43 -1.54 -5.94
C SER A 117 -22.02 -2.68 -6.87
N LEU A 118 -21.64 -2.32 -8.10
CA LEU A 118 -21.10 -3.22 -9.12
C LEU A 118 -19.68 -2.82 -9.46
N LEU A 119 -18.84 -3.78 -9.84
CA LEU A 119 -17.50 -3.51 -10.36
C LEU A 119 -17.60 -2.69 -11.64
N ALA A 120 -16.85 -1.58 -11.72
CA ALA A 120 -17.02 -0.60 -12.78
C ALA A 120 -16.62 -1.15 -14.16
N ASN A 121 -15.50 -1.87 -14.27
CA ASN A 121 -15.02 -2.42 -15.53
C ASN A 121 -15.95 -3.50 -16.07
N GLU A 122 -16.46 -4.39 -15.21
CA GLU A 122 -17.40 -5.44 -15.55
C GLU A 122 -18.74 -4.87 -15.99
N PHE A 123 -19.23 -3.84 -15.30
CA PHE A 123 -20.45 -3.15 -15.70
C PHE A 123 -20.32 -2.53 -17.10
N LEU A 124 -19.20 -1.86 -17.39
CA LEU A 124 -18.93 -1.30 -18.70
C LEU A 124 -18.80 -2.37 -19.79
N ALA A 125 -18.38 -3.59 -19.42
CA ALA A 125 -18.35 -4.76 -20.29
C ALA A 125 -19.72 -5.48 -20.41
N GLY A 126 -20.77 -4.97 -19.77
CA GLY A 126 -22.12 -5.53 -19.79
C GLY A 126 -22.38 -6.63 -18.76
N SER A 127 -21.52 -6.77 -17.76
CA SER A 127 -21.65 -7.78 -16.70
C SER A 127 -22.01 -7.14 -15.35
N PHE A 128 -22.88 -7.78 -14.57
CA PHE A 128 -23.32 -7.30 -13.26
C PHE A 128 -22.61 -8.06 -12.15
N VAL A 129 -21.37 -7.67 -11.84
CA VAL A 129 -20.55 -8.28 -10.79
C VAL A 129 -20.59 -7.38 -9.54
N PRO A 130 -20.97 -7.90 -8.35
CA PRO A 130 -20.98 -7.12 -7.13
C PRO A 130 -19.63 -6.52 -6.77
N GLY A 131 -19.61 -5.29 -6.24
CA GLY A 131 -18.41 -4.57 -5.87
C GLY A 131 -17.61 -5.23 -4.74
N ASN A 132 -18.32 -5.95 -3.82
CA ASN A 132 -17.70 -6.64 -2.69
C ASN A 132 -16.71 -5.76 -1.93
N LEU A 133 -17.18 -4.61 -1.46
CA LEU A 133 -16.40 -3.65 -0.70
C LEU A 133 -16.38 -4.00 0.79
N ASN A 134 -15.22 -3.83 1.41
CA ASN A 134 -15.03 -3.97 2.85
C ASN A 134 -14.42 -2.67 3.41
N PRO A 135 -14.59 -2.39 4.70
CA PRO A 135 -13.86 -1.30 5.34
C PRO A 135 -12.35 -1.48 5.20
N VAL A 136 -11.65 -0.35 5.02
CA VAL A 136 -10.21 -0.35 4.87
C VAL A 136 -9.51 -0.77 6.16
N GLU A 137 -8.52 -1.66 6.04
CA GLU A 137 -7.71 -2.22 7.12
C GLU A 137 -6.22 -1.94 6.91
N PRO A 138 -5.37 -2.11 7.94
CA PRO A 138 -3.94 -1.96 7.80
C PRO A 138 -3.35 -2.90 6.75
N GLN A 139 -2.49 -2.36 5.89
CA GLN A 139 -1.69 -3.18 4.98
C GLN A 139 -0.42 -3.67 5.68
N HIS A 140 0.11 -4.79 5.24
CA HIS A 140 1.32 -5.40 5.77
C HIS A 140 2.39 -5.52 4.71
N VAL A 141 3.63 -5.43 5.14
CA VAL A 141 4.81 -5.66 4.30
C VAL A 141 5.75 -6.64 4.98
N MET A 142 6.31 -7.55 4.19
CA MET A 142 7.42 -8.41 4.55
C MET A 142 8.57 -8.16 3.60
N SER A 143 9.69 -7.69 4.13
CA SER A 143 10.86 -7.31 3.33
C SER A 143 12.08 -8.15 3.69
N ARG A 144 12.83 -8.53 2.66
CA ARG A 144 14.12 -9.22 2.76
C ARG A 144 15.14 -8.41 1.99
N GLU A 145 16.29 -8.20 2.60
CA GLU A 145 17.39 -7.48 1.97
C GLU A 145 18.70 -8.24 2.15
N PHE A 146 19.52 -8.24 1.11
CA PHE A 146 20.90 -8.70 1.12
C PHE A 146 21.78 -7.62 0.54
N GLY A 147 22.96 -7.46 1.12
CA GLY A 147 23.91 -6.46 0.65
C GLY A 147 25.35 -6.89 0.87
N TYR A 148 26.21 -6.33 0.05
CA TYR A 148 27.68 -6.43 0.16
C TYR A 148 28.25 -5.03 0.16
N ARG A 149 29.19 -4.79 1.06
CA ARG A 149 29.94 -3.54 1.12
C ARG A 149 31.44 -3.80 1.13
N PHE A 150 32.14 -3.07 0.30
CA PHE A 150 33.59 -2.97 0.28
C PHE A 150 34.00 -1.53 0.50
N ASN A 151 34.88 -1.28 1.50
CA ASN A 151 35.44 0.04 1.81
C ASN A 151 36.98 -0.02 1.71
N GLY A 152 37.49 0.15 0.52
CA GLY A 152 38.94 0.29 0.30
C GLY A 152 39.42 1.73 0.50
N LYS A 153 40.74 1.92 0.48
CA LYS A 153 41.36 3.25 0.64
C LYS A 153 41.01 4.23 -0.49
N LYS A 154 40.78 3.71 -1.69
CA LYS A 154 40.51 4.53 -2.88
C LYS A 154 39.15 4.24 -3.51
N VAL A 155 38.59 3.11 -3.23
CA VAL A 155 37.33 2.66 -3.84
C VAL A 155 36.41 2.13 -2.74
N SER A 156 35.17 2.56 -2.74
CA SER A 156 34.08 1.99 -1.96
C SER A 156 32.98 1.49 -2.89
N LEU A 157 32.48 0.29 -2.64
CA LEU A 157 31.39 -0.35 -3.37
C LEU A 157 30.31 -0.76 -2.37
N ASP A 158 29.08 -0.42 -2.68
CA ASP A 158 27.90 -0.89 -1.96
C ASP A 158 26.91 -1.50 -2.95
N VAL A 159 26.55 -2.75 -2.75
CA VAL A 159 25.54 -3.45 -3.56
C VAL A 159 24.48 -3.97 -2.63
N SER A 160 23.23 -3.71 -2.94
CA SER A 160 22.09 -4.28 -2.21
C SER A 160 20.99 -4.74 -3.15
N ALA A 161 20.31 -5.81 -2.75
CA ALA A 161 19.10 -6.30 -3.37
C ALA A 161 18.04 -6.50 -2.32
N TYR A 162 16.79 -6.15 -2.65
CA TYR A 162 15.67 -6.36 -1.74
C TYR A 162 14.48 -7.00 -2.45
N TRP A 163 13.67 -7.70 -1.66
CA TRP A 163 12.34 -8.20 -2.00
C TRP A 163 11.36 -7.80 -0.91
N SER A 164 10.24 -7.23 -1.32
CA SER A 164 9.15 -6.87 -0.41
C SER A 164 7.83 -7.40 -0.95
N ASP A 165 7.13 -8.14 -0.12
CA ASP A 165 5.79 -8.67 -0.39
C ASP A 165 4.80 -7.87 0.45
N PHE A 166 3.81 -7.28 -0.21
CA PHE A 166 2.70 -6.58 0.43
C PHE A 166 1.47 -7.49 0.43
N SER A 167 0.78 -7.52 1.54
CA SER A 167 -0.52 -8.16 1.70
C SER A 167 -1.53 -7.17 2.27
N ASN A 168 -2.79 -7.40 1.98
CA ASN A 168 -3.86 -6.49 2.36
C ASN A 168 -3.60 -5.06 1.84
N PHE A 169 -3.12 -4.97 0.60
CA PHE A 169 -2.65 -3.73 0.01
C PHE A 169 -3.81 -2.74 -0.17
N ILE A 170 -3.63 -1.48 0.27
CA ILE A 170 -4.65 -0.45 0.17
C ILE A 170 -4.59 0.18 -1.22
N ALA A 171 -5.71 0.15 -1.93
CA ALA A 171 -5.88 0.81 -3.21
C ALA A 171 -7.34 1.22 -3.42
N ALA A 172 -7.58 2.21 -4.25
CA ALA A 172 -8.94 2.62 -4.58
C ALA A 172 -9.59 1.62 -5.54
N LYS A 173 -10.79 1.15 -5.22
CA LYS A 173 -11.60 0.25 -6.05
C LYS A 173 -12.72 1.01 -6.71
N ASN A 174 -12.82 0.89 -8.03
CA ASN A 174 -13.83 1.60 -8.81
C ASN A 174 -15.12 0.78 -8.91
N VAL A 175 -16.22 1.36 -8.50
CA VAL A 175 -17.54 0.74 -8.51
C VAL A 175 -18.62 1.68 -9.05
N ILE A 176 -19.69 1.09 -9.57
CA ILE A 176 -20.90 1.77 -9.99
C ILE A 176 -21.96 1.60 -8.90
N VAL A 177 -22.58 2.71 -8.49
CA VAL A 177 -23.67 2.72 -7.48
C VAL A 177 -24.93 3.29 -8.10
N PRO A 178 -26.03 2.51 -8.21
CA PRO A 178 -27.30 3.04 -8.69
C PRO A 178 -27.86 4.06 -7.70
N MET A 179 -28.46 5.15 -8.20
CA MET A 179 -29.00 6.24 -7.38
C MET A 179 -30.22 5.79 -6.59
N TYR A 180 -30.96 4.78 -7.10
CA TYR A 180 -32.14 4.22 -6.47
C TYR A 180 -32.28 2.73 -6.77
N GLY A 181 -33.12 2.07 -5.98
CA GLY A 181 -33.34 0.63 -6.11
C GLY A 181 -32.27 -0.22 -5.43
N SER A 182 -32.44 -1.53 -5.47
CA SER A 182 -31.54 -2.50 -4.89
C SER A 182 -31.13 -3.55 -5.93
N LEU A 183 -29.84 -3.87 -5.97
CA LEU A 183 -29.30 -4.93 -6.81
C LEU A 183 -29.79 -6.31 -6.34
N ALA A 184 -29.96 -6.48 -5.03
CA ALA A 184 -30.36 -7.75 -4.44
C ALA A 184 -31.74 -8.25 -4.90
N ASN A 185 -32.66 -7.34 -5.20
CA ASN A 185 -34.01 -7.67 -5.71
C ASN A 185 -34.25 -7.25 -7.17
N GLY A 186 -33.20 -6.77 -7.84
CA GLY A 186 -33.24 -6.33 -9.24
C GLY A 186 -33.89 -4.97 -9.49
N SER A 187 -34.42 -4.28 -8.47
CA SER A 187 -35.07 -2.97 -8.66
C SER A 187 -34.13 -1.85 -9.09
N ALA A 188 -32.81 -2.01 -8.88
CA ALA A 188 -31.77 -1.08 -9.34
C ALA A 188 -31.57 -1.08 -10.86
N LEU A 189 -32.04 -2.11 -11.59
CA LEU A 189 -31.89 -2.20 -13.05
C LEU A 189 -32.53 -1.03 -13.77
N ALA A 190 -33.63 -0.49 -13.25
CA ALA A 190 -34.29 0.70 -13.79
C ALA A 190 -33.38 1.94 -13.70
N ALA A 191 -32.67 2.14 -12.59
CA ALA A 191 -31.72 3.23 -12.43
C ALA A 191 -30.52 3.06 -13.39
N LEU A 192 -29.97 1.86 -13.47
CA LEU A 192 -28.84 1.56 -14.36
C LEU A 192 -29.20 1.78 -15.83
N ALA A 193 -30.37 1.33 -16.27
CA ALA A 193 -30.89 1.52 -17.64
C ALA A 193 -31.15 2.99 -17.98
N ALA A 194 -31.55 3.80 -16.99
CA ALA A 194 -31.76 5.23 -17.15
C ALA A 194 -30.45 6.06 -17.11
N GLY A 195 -29.29 5.44 -16.82
CA GLY A 195 -28.03 6.14 -16.57
C GLY A 195 -27.98 6.84 -15.21
N ASP A 196 -28.92 6.55 -14.30
CA ASP A 196 -29.01 7.11 -12.96
C ASP A 196 -28.12 6.34 -11.98
N PHE A 197 -26.82 6.47 -12.17
CA PHE A 197 -25.78 5.90 -11.31
C PHE A 197 -24.60 6.86 -11.15
N LYS A 198 -23.78 6.59 -10.16
CA LYS A 198 -22.49 7.29 -9.95
C LYS A 198 -21.35 6.30 -9.86
N VAL A 199 -20.21 6.74 -10.41
CA VAL A 199 -18.93 6.05 -10.21
C VAL A 199 -18.38 6.47 -8.86
N PHE A 200 -18.01 5.49 -8.06
CA PHE A 200 -17.29 5.68 -6.81
C PHE A 200 -15.90 5.06 -6.92
N SER A 201 -14.92 5.77 -6.38
CA SER A 201 -13.57 5.28 -6.14
C SER A 201 -13.43 5.14 -4.63
N VAL A 202 -13.49 3.89 -4.16
CA VAL A 202 -13.56 3.58 -2.72
C VAL A 202 -12.25 2.97 -2.28
N ASP A 203 -11.61 3.56 -1.27
CA ASP A 203 -10.42 2.97 -0.69
C ASP A 203 -10.76 1.62 -0.04
N ASN A 204 -10.05 0.59 -0.47
CA ASN A 204 -10.30 -0.80 -0.11
C ASN A 204 -8.99 -1.58 -0.05
N ASN A 205 -9.02 -2.78 0.52
CA ASN A 205 -7.86 -3.66 0.49
C ASN A 205 -8.02 -4.69 -0.63
N THR A 206 -6.92 -4.94 -1.37
CA THR A 206 -6.87 -6.08 -2.29
C THR A 206 -6.39 -7.33 -1.57
N ASN A 207 -6.99 -8.48 -1.88
CA ASN A 207 -6.57 -9.78 -1.37
C ASN A 207 -5.32 -10.33 -2.07
N GLU A 208 -4.92 -9.69 -3.15
CA GLU A 208 -3.81 -10.13 -3.97
C GLU A 208 -2.49 -9.60 -3.41
N LYS A 209 -1.43 -10.38 -3.64
CA LYS A 209 -0.08 -9.97 -3.24
C LYS A 209 0.49 -9.01 -4.27
N VAL A 210 1.00 -7.90 -3.78
CA VAL A 210 1.82 -6.97 -4.54
C VAL A 210 3.26 -7.20 -4.12
N SER A 211 4.15 -7.46 -5.07
CA SER A 211 5.56 -7.68 -4.78
C SER A 211 6.41 -6.59 -5.42
N THR A 212 7.42 -6.16 -4.69
CA THR A 212 8.45 -5.25 -5.21
C THR A 212 9.82 -5.86 -5.06
N MET A 213 10.69 -5.64 -6.03
CA MET A 213 12.10 -5.99 -5.95
C MET A 213 12.96 -4.86 -6.47
N GLY A 214 14.18 -4.80 -5.98
CA GLY A 214 15.13 -3.81 -6.46
C GLY A 214 16.57 -4.18 -6.17
N VAL A 215 17.45 -3.56 -6.95
CA VAL A 215 18.90 -3.64 -6.82
C VAL A 215 19.47 -2.24 -6.85
N THR A 216 20.36 -1.95 -5.92
CA THR A 216 21.11 -0.69 -5.90
C THR A 216 22.59 -0.99 -5.89
N VAL A 217 23.34 -0.29 -6.73
CA VAL A 217 24.79 -0.35 -6.79
C VAL A 217 25.34 1.06 -6.63
N GLY A 218 26.11 1.29 -5.58
CA GLY A 218 26.83 2.55 -5.33
C GLY A 218 28.32 2.33 -5.47
N LEU A 219 28.99 3.20 -6.20
CA LEU A 219 30.43 3.23 -6.37
C LEU A 219 30.95 4.61 -6.01
N GLU A 220 31.94 4.66 -5.13
CA GLU A 220 32.68 5.88 -4.83
C GLU A 220 34.15 5.61 -5.04
N THR A 221 34.85 6.52 -5.66
CA THR A 221 36.31 6.41 -5.90
C THR A 221 37.04 7.74 -5.79
N LYS A 222 38.21 7.70 -5.17
CA LYS A 222 39.15 8.81 -5.17
C LYS A 222 40.04 8.68 -6.39
N VAL A 223 39.76 9.45 -7.42
CA VAL A 223 40.53 9.43 -8.67
C VAL A 223 41.90 10.06 -8.47
N ILE A 224 41.96 11.17 -7.76
CA ILE A 224 43.18 11.85 -7.28
C ILE A 224 42.88 12.46 -5.90
N ASP A 225 43.92 12.85 -5.16
CA ASP A 225 43.80 13.32 -3.76
C ASP A 225 42.82 14.49 -3.53
N LYS A 226 42.33 15.16 -4.58
CA LYS A 226 41.42 16.29 -4.52
C LYS A 226 40.09 16.07 -5.19
N PHE A 227 39.87 14.90 -5.80
CA PHE A 227 38.62 14.62 -6.51
C PHE A 227 38.07 13.25 -6.14
N ASP A 228 36.88 13.29 -5.58
CA ASP A 228 36.06 12.13 -5.33
C ASP A 228 34.99 12.02 -6.44
N PHE A 229 34.82 10.83 -6.99
CA PHE A 229 33.75 10.51 -7.94
C PHE A 229 32.83 9.49 -7.34
N GLY A 230 31.51 9.77 -7.40
CA GLY A 230 30.47 8.86 -6.94
C GLY A 230 29.41 8.64 -8.01
N ALA A 231 28.97 7.41 -8.14
CA ALA A 231 27.85 7.03 -8.99
C ALA A 231 26.93 6.04 -8.25
N THR A 232 25.63 6.20 -8.45
CA THR A 232 24.65 5.25 -7.93
C THR A 232 23.70 4.85 -9.04
N PHE A 233 23.49 3.55 -9.18
CA PHE A 233 22.47 2.98 -10.06
C PHE A 233 21.45 2.23 -9.22
N SER A 234 20.15 2.46 -9.49
CA SER A 234 19.07 1.74 -8.85
C SER A 234 18.05 1.24 -9.89
N TYR A 235 17.72 -0.02 -9.79
CA TYR A 235 16.61 -0.65 -10.51
C TYR A 235 15.54 -1.08 -9.53
N ASN A 236 14.29 -0.74 -9.81
CA ASN A 236 13.13 -1.14 -9.01
C ASN A 236 12.03 -1.63 -9.93
N GLU A 237 11.38 -2.69 -9.54
CA GLU A 237 10.23 -3.24 -10.24
C GLU A 237 9.14 -3.63 -9.25
N MET A 238 7.90 -3.37 -9.64
CA MET A 238 6.71 -3.79 -8.90
C MET A 238 5.91 -4.73 -9.78
N ASP A 239 5.66 -5.94 -9.28
CA ASP A 239 4.75 -6.89 -9.90
C ASP A 239 3.32 -6.61 -9.46
N ARG A 240 2.48 -6.32 -10.45
CA ARG A 240 1.04 -6.03 -10.32
C ARG A 240 0.20 -6.95 -11.21
N SER A 241 0.79 -7.97 -11.76
CA SER A 241 0.14 -8.83 -12.78
C SER A 241 -1.13 -9.52 -12.29
N ASN A 242 -1.27 -9.68 -10.98
CA ASN A 242 -2.40 -10.36 -10.34
C ASN A 242 -3.43 -9.41 -9.71
N ILE A 243 -3.25 -8.09 -9.83
CA ILE A 243 -4.20 -7.15 -9.20
C ILE A 243 -5.44 -7.04 -10.09
N ASP A 244 -6.62 -7.11 -9.45
CA ASP A 244 -7.92 -6.86 -10.08
C ASP A 244 -7.90 -5.50 -10.82
N PRO A 245 -8.22 -5.45 -12.12
CA PRO A 245 -8.23 -4.22 -12.92
C PRO A 245 -9.14 -3.10 -12.39
N ASN A 246 -10.06 -3.42 -11.48
CA ASN A 246 -10.92 -2.44 -10.83
C ASN A 246 -10.20 -1.64 -9.73
N PHE A 247 -9.00 -2.04 -9.31
CA PHE A 247 -8.17 -1.26 -8.42
C PHE A 247 -7.32 -0.25 -9.19
N ASP A 248 -7.37 0.99 -8.76
CA ASP A 248 -6.44 2.01 -9.24
C ASP A 248 -5.11 1.88 -8.48
N THR A 249 -4.10 1.36 -9.16
CA THR A 249 -2.77 1.16 -8.61
C THR A 249 -1.82 2.28 -9.02
N GLY A 250 -2.20 3.51 -8.90
CA GLY A 250 -1.48 4.71 -9.34
C GLY A 250 -0.05 4.92 -8.84
N PHE A 251 0.75 3.86 -8.70
CA PHE A 251 2.17 3.93 -8.33
C PHE A 251 3.04 4.35 -9.51
N ASN A 252 3.50 5.57 -9.44
CA ASN A 252 4.47 6.11 -10.39
C ASN A 252 5.90 5.96 -9.85
N THR A 253 6.38 4.73 -9.70
CA THR A 253 7.76 4.47 -9.33
C THR A 253 8.59 4.26 -10.59
N PRO A 254 9.57 5.11 -10.90
CA PRO A 254 10.44 4.91 -12.06
C PRO A 254 11.23 3.60 -11.89
N LYS A 255 11.27 2.77 -12.94
CA LYS A 255 11.99 1.49 -12.91
C LYS A 255 13.50 1.67 -12.73
N VAL A 256 14.07 2.73 -13.28
CA VAL A 256 15.51 3.02 -13.26
C VAL A 256 15.78 4.42 -12.75
N ARG A 257 16.75 4.55 -11.83
CA ARG A 257 17.34 5.82 -11.39
C ARG A 257 18.85 5.74 -11.48
N THR A 258 19.47 6.74 -12.01
CA THR A 258 20.93 6.93 -12.09
C THR A 258 21.36 8.18 -11.36
#